data_e2ecf4b511b1e361a8b88df2e67dd00f
#
_entry.id   e2ecf4b511b1e361a8b88df2e67dd00f
#
_cell.length_a   1.000
_cell.length_b   1.000
_cell.length_c   1.000
_cell.angle_alpha   90.00
_cell.angle_beta   90.00
_cell.angle_gamma   90.00
#
_symmetry.space_group_name_H-M   'P 1'
#
loop_
_entity.id
_entity.type
_entity.pdbx_description
1 polymer ?
#
loop_
_entity_poly.entity_id
_entity_poly.type
_entity_poly.pdbx_seq_one_letter_code
_entity_poly.pdbx_strand_id
1 'polypeptide(L)'
;GDVYKRQVAIPSKNVGLIKKVAFAGTTLIAIISILLAIGFDKSDTSLQYVQSNAWIPTFNINYSVGVDGISLVLILLSTILVPIVVLATWHESDGGRWSAKVFYVLILILETLMIGVFAATDLFLFYVFFEAMLIPIYFLIGGYGSGNKSAAAVKFLLYSLFGGLLMLASIIGVYVISGNQIGATFDLAQLATLEIDNRTENFLFLGFFIAFAIKAPLWPFHTWLPDAAKAATPGTSVLLLGVLDKVGTYGMIRFCIQLFPDASKTFTPLICLLYTSPSPRDVEES
;
A
#
# COMPACT_ATOMS: atom_id res chain seq x y z
N GLY A 1 -5.64 1.34 16.64
CA GLY A 1 -4.67 1.39 17.71
C GLY A 1 -4.94 0.45 18.88
N ASP A 2 -6.19 0.35 19.37
CA ASP A 2 -6.48 -0.40 20.61
C ASP A 2 -6.51 -1.92 20.44
N VAL A 3 -6.79 -2.41 19.24
CA VAL A 3 -6.77 -3.86 18.94
C VAL A 3 -5.35 -4.43 19.08
N TYR A 4 -4.31 -3.70 18.64
CA TYR A 4 -2.93 -4.13 18.86
C TYR A 4 -2.53 -4.19 20.31
N LYS A 5 -2.88 -3.16 21.10
CA LYS A 5 -2.55 -3.10 22.53
C LYS A 5 -3.14 -4.30 23.25
N ARG A 6 -4.40 -4.66 22.95
CA ARG A 6 -5.06 -5.83 23.53
C ARG A 6 -4.39 -7.14 23.10
N GLN A 7 -4.01 -7.28 21.83
CA GLN A 7 -3.40 -8.51 21.35
C GLN A 7 -1.96 -8.69 21.85
N VAL A 8 -1.20 -7.59 22.03
CA VAL A 8 0.14 -7.64 22.65
C VAL A 8 0.04 -8.01 24.13
N ALA A 9 -1.02 -7.63 24.84
CA ALA A 9 -1.23 -7.94 26.25
C ALA A 9 -1.62 -9.42 26.52
N ILE A 10 -2.14 -10.16 25.50
CA ILE A 10 -2.55 -11.57 25.70
C ILE A 10 -1.31 -12.46 25.83
N PRO A 11 -1.22 -13.36 26.83
CA PRO A 11 -0.14 -14.32 26.96
C PRO A 11 -0.01 -15.20 25.71
N SER A 12 1.20 -15.39 25.20
CA SER A 12 1.48 -16.18 23.98
C SER A 12 1.07 -17.66 24.07
N LYS A 13 0.83 -18.15 25.26
CA LYS A 13 0.38 -19.53 25.53
C LYS A 13 -1.07 -19.79 25.10
N ASN A 14 -1.92 -18.75 25.02
CA ASN A 14 -3.33 -18.90 24.68
C ASN A 14 -3.59 -18.59 23.20
N VAL A 15 -3.10 -19.45 22.31
CA VAL A 15 -3.20 -19.30 20.86
C VAL A 15 -4.65 -19.17 20.38
N GLY A 16 -5.58 -19.94 20.95
CA GLY A 16 -7.00 -19.88 20.59
C GLY A 16 -7.64 -18.51 20.86
N LEU A 17 -7.28 -17.87 21.98
CA LEU A 17 -7.76 -16.52 22.29
C LEU A 17 -7.19 -15.48 21.34
N ILE A 18 -5.89 -15.59 21.01
CA ILE A 18 -5.22 -14.68 20.06
C ILE A 18 -5.94 -14.71 18.71
N LYS A 19 -6.20 -15.90 18.15
CA LYS A 19 -6.90 -16.10 16.88
C LYS A 19 -8.30 -15.46 16.91
N LYS A 20 -9.08 -15.69 17.97
CA LYS A 20 -10.42 -15.13 18.14
C LYS A 20 -10.41 -13.60 18.25
N VAL A 21 -9.46 -13.03 19.00
CA VAL A 21 -9.32 -11.56 19.13
C VAL A 21 -8.90 -10.93 17.81
N ALA A 22 -7.98 -11.55 17.07
CA ALA A 22 -7.60 -11.07 15.75
C ALA A 22 -8.79 -11.08 14.78
N PHE A 23 -9.52 -12.19 14.72
CA PHE A 23 -10.70 -12.31 13.86
C PHE A 23 -11.80 -11.30 14.24
N ALA A 24 -12.12 -11.17 15.53
CA ALA A 24 -13.11 -10.21 16.00
C ALA A 24 -12.68 -8.76 15.72
N GLY A 25 -11.39 -8.44 15.87
CA GLY A 25 -10.86 -7.11 15.59
C GLY A 25 -10.94 -6.75 14.11
N THR A 26 -10.49 -7.63 13.21
CA THR A 26 -10.56 -7.41 11.75
C THR A 26 -12.00 -7.35 11.25
N THR A 27 -12.91 -8.21 11.81
CA THR A 27 -14.34 -8.17 11.49
C THR A 27 -14.98 -6.85 11.95
N LEU A 28 -14.60 -6.33 13.10
CA LEU A 28 -15.09 -5.03 13.57
C LEU A 28 -14.63 -3.89 12.63
N ILE A 29 -13.37 -3.92 12.18
CA ILE A 29 -12.84 -2.95 11.21
C ILE A 29 -13.63 -3.04 9.90
N ALA A 30 -13.92 -4.25 9.40
CA ALA A 30 -14.74 -4.45 8.21
C ALA A 30 -16.16 -3.87 8.37
N ILE A 31 -16.80 -4.08 9.52
CA ILE A 31 -18.13 -3.52 9.83
C ILE A 31 -18.07 -1.99 9.82
N ILE A 32 -17.07 -1.39 10.44
CA ILE A 32 -16.89 0.07 10.49
C ILE A 32 -16.70 0.62 9.08
N SER A 33 -15.89 -0.03 8.21
CA SER A 33 -15.70 0.41 6.83
C SER A 33 -16.97 0.29 5.98
N ILE A 34 -17.79 -0.74 6.21
CA ILE A 34 -19.10 -0.87 5.56
C ILE A 34 -20.07 0.25 6.02
N LEU A 35 -20.10 0.57 7.31
CA LEU A 35 -20.89 1.69 7.82
C LEU A 35 -20.44 3.03 7.22
N LEU A 36 -19.14 3.23 7.08
CA LEU A 36 -18.57 4.40 6.41
C LEU A 36 -19.04 4.46 4.94
N ALA A 37 -19.06 3.33 4.25
CA ALA A 37 -19.51 3.25 2.85
C ALA A 37 -21.01 3.51 2.69
N ILE A 38 -21.84 3.11 3.67
CA ILE A 38 -23.29 3.39 3.67
C ILE A 38 -23.54 4.89 3.85
N GLY A 39 -22.73 5.57 4.68
CA GLY A 39 -22.83 7.01 4.90
C GLY A 39 -22.15 7.88 3.83
N PHE A 40 -21.49 7.27 2.85
CA PHE A 40 -20.76 8.00 1.81
C PHE A 40 -21.72 8.57 0.76
N ASP A 41 -21.62 9.89 0.50
CA ASP A 41 -22.39 10.55 -0.54
C ASP A 41 -21.75 10.31 -1.91
N LYS A 42 -22.42 9.51 -2.75
CA LYS A 42 -21.95 9.15 -4.10
C LYS A 42 -22.13 10.29 -5.12
N SER A 43 -22.88 11.32 -4.80
CA SER A 43 -23.09 12.49 -5.67
C SER A 43 -22.01 13.55 -5.51
N ASP A 44 -21.30 13.53 -4.37
CA ASP A 44 -20.20 14.43 -4.07
C ASP A 44 -18.86 13.80 -4.51
N THR A 45 -18.17 14.45 -5.43
CA THR A 45 -16.85 14.04 -5.95
C THR A 45 -15.69 14.53 -5.07
N SER A 46 -15.97 15.32 -4.04
CA SER A 46 -14.96 15.82 -3.11
C SER A 46 -14.52 14.75 -2.12
N LEU A 47 -13.40 15.03 -1.43
CA LEU A 47 -12.95 14.20 -0.33
C LEU A 47 -13.93 14.30 0.85
N GLN A 48 -14.37 13.16 1.38
CA GLN A 48 -15.25 13.05 2.54
C GLN A 48 -14.51 12.52 3.75
N TYR A 49 -15.07 12.69 4.94
CA TYR A 49 -14.48 12.27 6.21
C TYR A 49 -13.04 12.80 6.43
N VAL A 50 -12.78 14.02 5.95
CA VAL A 50 -11.46 14.64 6.02
C VAL A 50 -11.11 14.99 7.46
N GLN A 51 -9.95 14.55 7.91
CA GLN A 51 -9.33 14.96 9.16
C GLN A 51 -7.87 15.34 8.90
N SER A 52 -7.45 16.51 9.38
CA SER A 52 -6.08 16.98 9.23
C SER A 52 -5.58 17.55 10.56
N ASN A 53 -4.41 17.08 10.97
CA ASN A 53 -3.71 17.54 12.16
C ASN A 53 -2.24 17.74 11.85
N ALA A 54 -1.64 18.82 12.31
CA ALA A 54 -0.23 19.06 12.14
C ALA A 54 0.60 17.94 12.80
N TRP A 55 1.46 17.28 12.03
CA TRP A 55 2.32 16.21 12.52
C TRP A 55 3.76 16.67 12.67
N ILE A 56 4.38 17.22 11.60
CA ILE A 56 5.73 17.79 11.65
C ILE A 56 5.66 19.22 11.10
N PRO A 57 5.39 20.22 11.96
CA PRO A 57 5.16 21.61 11.54
C PRO A 57 6.33 22.23 10.79
N THR A 58 7.57 21.86 11.15
CA THR A 58 8.79 22.39 10.53
C THR A 58 8.83 22.21 9.01
N PHE A 59 8.24 21.10 8.51
CA PHE A 59 8.17 20.78 7.09
C PHE A 59 6.75 20.91 6.51
N ASN A 60 5.80 21.43 7.28
CA ASN A 60 4.39 21.50 6.91
C ASN A 60 3.80 20.12 6.54
N ILE A 61 4.22 19.07 7.26
CA ILE A 61 3.71 17.71 7.10
C ILE A 61 2.51 17.53 8.03
N ASN A 62 1.39 17.10 7.46
CA ASN A 62 0.17 16.89 8.19
C ASN A 62 -0.21 15.40 8.26
N TYR A 63 -0.72 14.96 9.41
CA TYR A 63 -1.47 13.73 9.47
C TYR A 63 -2.86 14.02 8.91
N SER A 64 -2.98 13.92 7.58
CA SER A 64 -4.18 14.26 6.86
C SER A 64 -4.73 13.02 6.14
N VAL A 65 -5.98 12.70 6.44
CA VAL A 65 -6.70 11.56 5.87
C VAL A 65 -8.06 11.99 5.34
N GLY A 66 -8.51 11.36 4.29
CA GLY A 66 -9.81 11.60 3.67
C GLY A 66 -10.15 10.44 2.73
N VAL A 67 -11.40 10.34 2.34
CA VAL A 67 -11.91 9.23 1.53
C VAL A 67 -12.64 9.78 0.32
N ASP A 68 -12.28 9.29 -0.87
CA ASP A 68 -13.03 9.45 -2.11
C ASP A 68 -13.57 8.10 -2.61
N GLY A 69 -14.25 8.07 -3.73
CA GLY A 69 -14.87 6.86 -4.26
C GLY A 69 -13.86 5.73 -4.56
N ILE A 70 -12.65 6.07 -5.03
CA ILE A 70 -11.60 5.08 -5.35
C ILE A 70 -11.01 4.51 -4.06
N SER A 71 -10.62 5.38 -3.14
CA SER A 71 -10.06 4.98 -1.85
C SER A 71 -11.06 4.18 -1.01
N LEU A 72 -12.35 4.54 -1.04
CA LEU A 72 -13.41 3.80 -0.35
C LEU A 72 -13.50 2.34 -0.81
N VAL A 73 -13.51 2.11 -2.13
CA VAL A 73 -13.58 0.74 -2.68
C VAL A 73 -12.35 -0.08 -2.27
N LEU A 74 -11.17 0.52 -2.26
CA LEU A 74 -9.93 -0.16 -1.88
C LEU A 74 -9.83 -0.40 -0.36
N ILE A 75 -10.34 0.52 0.46
CA ILE A 75 -10.49 0.32 1.91
C ILE A 75 -11.47 -0.84 2.18
N LEU A 76 -12.62 -0.86 1.52
CA LEU A 76 -13.58 -1.96 1.65
C LEU A 76 -12.98 -3.30 1.22
N LEU A 77 -12.29 -3.34 0.08
CA LEU A 77 -11.60 -4.54 -0.39
C LEU A 77 -10.63 -5.05 0.68
N SER A 78 -9.81 -4.18 1.24
CA SER A 78 -8.80 -4.53 2.24
C SER A 78 -9.44 -5.05 3.53
N THR A 79 -10.42 -4.31 4.05
CA THR A 79 -11.04 -4.62 5.34
C THR A 79 -11.98 -5.83 5.29
N ILE A 80 -12.57 -6.15 4.15
CA ILE A 80 -13.36 -7.38 3.96
C ILE A 80 -12.45 -8.59 3.75
N LEU A 81 -11.35 -8.43 3.01
CA LEU A 81 -10.42 -9.52 2.70
C LEU A 81 -9.66 -10.00 3.93
N VAL A 82 -9.23 -9.10 4.81
CA VAL A 82 -8.38 -9.45 5.96
C VAL A 82 -9.05 -10.42 6.94
N PRO A 83 -10.32 -10.25 7.40
CA PRO A 83 -10.95 -11.25 8.25
C PRO A 83 -11.13 -12.60 7.58
N ILE A 84 -11.36 -12.64 6.26
CA ILE A 84 -11.42 -13.89 5.47
C ILE A 84 -10.04 -14.58 5.49
N VAL A 85 -8.96 -13.83 5.30
CA VAL A 85 -7.59 -14.34 5.37
C VAL A 85 -7.27 -14.83 6.78
N VAL A 86 -7.62 -14.08 7.82
CA VAL A 86 -7.44 -14.51 9.22
C VAL A 86 -8.14 -15.83 9.51
N LEU A 87 -9.35 -16.02 8.96
CA LEU A 87 -10.09 -17.26 9.10
C LEU A 87 -9.45 -18.41 8.31
N ALA A 88 -9.06 -18.15 7.06
CA ALA A 88 -8.42 -19.13 6.19
C ALA A 88 -7.05 -19.60 6.72
N THR A 89 -6.30 -18.68 7.35
CA THR A 89 -4.96 -18.95 7.90
C THR A 89 -4.97 -19.51 9.32
N TRP A 90 -6.12 -20.02 9.80
CA TRP A 90 -6.29 -20.42 11.20
C TRP A 90 -5.21 -21.39 11.70
N HIS A 91 -4.67 -22.22 10.82
CA HIS A 91 -3.63 -23.22 11.11
C HIS A 91 -2.24 -22.87 10.58
N GLU A 92 -2.11 -21.84 9.73
CA GLU A 92 -0.82 -21.47 9.11
C GLU A 92 0.19 -20.93 10.12
N SER A 93 -0.28 -20.30 11.20
CA SER A 93 0.58 -19.75 12.25
C SER A 93 1.24 -20.81 13.13
N ASP A 94 0.79 -22.07 13.07
CA ASP A 94 1.21 -23.11 14.02
C ASP A 94 2.57 -23.72 13.65
N GLY A 95 3.04 -23.53 12.40
CA GLY A 95 4.32 -24.05 11.88
C GLY A 95 5.42 -23.00 11.63
N GLY A 96 5.21 -21.74 12.00
CA GLY A 96 6.14 -20.65 11.72
C GLY A 96 7.35 -20.61 12.67
N ARG A 97 8.39 -19.83 12.26
CA ARG A 97 9.59 -19.59 13.10
C ARG A 97 9.24 -18.85 14.38
N TRP A 98 8.20 -18.03 14.38
CA TRP A 98 7.74 -17.24 15.52
C TRP A 98 6.34 -17.66 15.96
N SER A 99 5.90 -17.13 17.11
CA SER A 99 4.60 -17.49 17.67
C SER A 99 3.44 -17.01 16.81
N ALA A 100 2.28 -17.70 16.88
CA ALA A 100 1.03 -17.27 16.26
C ALA A 100 0.63 -15.84 16.63
N LYS A 101 0.99 -15.38 17.83
CA LYS A 101 0.77 -14.00 18.26
C LYS A 101 1.44 -12.98 17.33
N VAL A 102 2.71 -13.21 16.97
CA VAL A 102 3.46 -12.33 16.06
C VAL A 102 2.81 -12.33 14.67
N PHE A 103 2.37 -13.50 14.18
CA PHE A 103 1.69 -13.62 12.89
C PHE A 103 0.47 -12.71 12.80
N TYR A 104 -0.44 -12.81 13.75
CA TYR A 104 -1.68 -12.01 13.74
C TYR A 104 -1.43 -10.53 14.05
N VAL A 105 -0.43 -10.19 14.85
CA VAL A 105 -0.02 -8.80 15.05
C VAL A 105 0.50 -8.19 13.74
N LEU A 106 1.31 -8.91 12.98
CA LEU A 106 1.80 -8.44 11.67
C LEU A 106 0.66 -8.23 10.67
N ILE A 107 -0.34 -9.13 10.63
CA ILE A 107 -1.53 -8.97 9.79
C ILE A 107 -2.32 -7.70 10.18
N LEU A 108 -2.56 -7.46 11.47
CA LEU A 108 -3.28 -6.28 11.94
C LEU A 108 -2.52 -4.98 11.65
N ILE A 109 -1.19 -4.98 11.83
CA ILE A 109 -0.34 -3.85 11.44
C ILE A 109 -0.46 -3.60 9.94
N LEU A 110 -0.38 -4.65 9.13
CA LEU A 110 -0.50 -4.55 7.68
C LEU A 110 -1.87 -3.97 7.27
N GLU A 111 -2.96 -4.45 7.87
CA GLU A 111 -4.31 -3.92 7.62
C GLU A 111 -4.40 -2.43 7.90
N THR A 112 -3.87 -1.98 9.04
CA THR A 112 -3.87 -0.56 9.39
C THR A 112 -3.06 0.27 8.40
N LEU A 113 -1.89 -0.22 7.97
CA LEU A 113 -1.04 0.48 7.01
C LEU A 113 -1.71 0.54 5.62
N MET A 114 -2.40 -0.52 5.19
CA MET A 114 -3.17 -0.54 3.94
C MET A 114 -4.30 0.50 3.96
N ILE A 115 -5.08 0.57 5.04
CA ILE A 115 -6.10 1.60 5.20
C ILE A 115 -5.47 2.99 5.18
N GLY A 116 -4.34 3.17 5.88
CA GLY A 116 -3.60 4.43 5.92
C GLY A 116 -3.14 4.90 4.53
N VAL A 117 -2.62 4.00 3.70
CA VAL A 117 -2.22 4.32 2.32
C VAL A 117 -3.38 4.83 1.49
N PHE A 118 -4.54 4.16 1.54
CA PHE A 118 -5.69 4.56 0.73
C PHE A 118 -6.39 5.81 1.26
N ALA A 119 -6.26 6.11 2.54
CA ALA A 119 -6.88 7.28 3.16
C ALA A 119 -5.97 8.52 3.20
N ALA A 120 -4.66 8.39 3.00
CA ALA A 120 -3.72 9.51 3.08
C ALA A 120 -3.99 10.56 2.01
N THR A 121 -4.14 11.83 2.43
CA THR A 121 -4.30 13.02 1.56
C THR A 121 -3.07 13.92 1.58
N ASP A 122 -2.10 13.64 2.44
CA ASP A 122 -0.78 14.23 2.48
C ASP A 122 0.22 13.28 1.80
N LEU A 123 1.02 13.80 0.87
CA LEU A 123 1.94 13.01 0.04
C LEU A 123 3.03 12.32 0.88
N PHE A 124 3.55 13.00 1.92
CA PHE A 124 4.56 12.40 2.79
C PHE A 124 3.95 11.33 3.70
N LEU A 125 2.74 11.55 4.20
CA LEU A 125 2.02 10.55 5.00
C LEU A 125 1.74 9.29 4.17
N PHE A 126 1.32 9.46 2.91
CA PHE A 126 1.17 8.34 1.96
C PHE A 126 2.48 7.55 1.84
N TYR A 127 3.60 8.25 1.61
CA TYR A 127 4.91 7.63 1.50
C TYR A 127 5.28 6.82 2.74
N VAL A 128 5.06 7.37 3.92
CA VAL A 128 5.35 6.66 5.18
C VAL A 128 4.54 5.37 5.31
N PHE A 129 3.24 5.41 5.02
CA PHE A 129 2.42 4.20 5.04
C PHE A 129 2.82 3.20 3.95
N PHE A 130 3.14 3.68 2.75
CA PHE A 130 3.58 2.88 1.60
C PHE A 130 4.86 2.10 1.90
N GLU A 131 5.85 2.73 2.54
CA GLU A 131 7.10 2.09 2.94
C GLU A 131 6.94 1.20 4.18
N ALA A 132 6.16 1.66 5.17
CA ALA A 132 5.97 0.91 6.40
C ALA A 132 5.33 -0.47 6.16
N MET A 133 4.51 -0.65 5.11
CA MET A 133 3.93 -1.95 4.74
C MET A 133 4.98 -3.01 4.40
N LEU A 134 6.18 -2.62 3.99
CA LEU A 134 7.26 -3.56 3.68
C LEU A 134 7.66 -4.39 4.89
N ILE A 135 7.64 -3.78 6.08
CA ILE A 135 8.08 -4.40 7.33
C ILE A 135 7.23 -5.64 7.67
N PRO A 136 5.89 -5.54 7.84
CA PRO A 136 5.09 -6.71 8.16
C PRO A 136 5.14 -7.79 7.08
N ILE A 137 5.17 -7.43 5.79
CA ILE A 137 5.23 -8.40 4.70
C ILE A 137 6.57 -9.14 4.68
N TYR A 138 7.69 -8.43 4.84
CA TYR A 138 9.01 -9.04 4.94
C TYR A 138 9.03 -10.11 6.03
N PHE A 139 8.49 -9.80 7.20
CA PHE A 139 8.44 -10.74 8.32
C PHE A 139 7.41 -11.86 8.12
N LEU A 140 6.30 -11.61 7.46
CA LEU A 140 5.33 -12.65 7.12
C LEU A 140 5.93 -13.68 6.14
N ILE A 141 6.60 -13.22 5.08
CA ILE A 141 7.27 -14.11 4.12
C ILE A 141 8.45 -14.84 4.80
N GLY A 142 9.38 -14.10 5.39
CA GLY A 142 10.62 -14.67 5.95
C GLY A 142 10.42 -15.51 7.21
N GLY A 143 9.40 -15.19 8.02
CA GLY A 143 9.14 -15.87 9.30
C GLY A 143 8.24 -17.10 9.17
N TYR A 144 7.20 -17.02 8.34
CA TYR A 144 6.16 -18.05 8.25
C TYR A 144 6.12 -18.78 6.91
N GLY A 145 6.79 -18.27 5.90
CA GLY A 145 6.86 -18.86 4.56
C GLY A 145 7.62 -20.19 4.52
N SER A 146 7.72 -20.78 3.35
CA SER A 146 8.35 -22.07 3.07
C SER A 146 9.45 -21.95 2.01
N GLY A 147 10.25 -23.00 1.85
CA GLY A 147 11.31 -23.05 0.85
C GLY A 147 12.38 -21.95 1.04
N ASN A 148 12.77 -21.29 -0.04
CA ASN A 148 13.79 -20.22 0.00
C ASN A 148 13.23 -18.87 0.46
N LYS A 149 12.45 -18.87 1.53
CA LYS A 149 11.71 -17.75 2.07
C LYS A 149 12.56 -16.51 2.42
N SER A 150 13.77 -16.73 2.93
CA SER A 150 14.66 -15.62 3.29
C SER A 150 15.14 -14.85 2.07
N ALA A 151 15.54 -15.54 0.99
CA ALA A 151 15.95 -14.88 -0.25
C ALA A 151 14.78 -14.18 -0.94
N ALA A 152 13.59 -14.81 -0.95
CA ALA A 152 12.38 -14.21 -1.49
C ALA A 152 11.97 -12.95 -0.73
N ALA A 153 12.01 -12.97 0.62
CA ALA A 153 11.72 -11.81 1.45
C ALA A 153 12.72 -10.66 1.23
N VAL A 154 14.02 -10.98 1.16
CA VAL A 154 15.06 -9.98 0.88
C VAL A 154 14.92 -9.41 -0.53
N LYS A 155 14.66 -10.24 -1.54
CA LYS A 155 14.42 -9.78 -2.91
C LYS A 155 13.24 -8.82 -2.98
N PHE A 156 12.10 -9.17 -2.37
CA PHE A 156 10.94 -8.29 -2.24
C PHE A 156 11.29 -6.96 -1.59
N LEU A 157 12.01 -7.01 -0.45
CA LEU A 157 12.40 -5.80 0.29
C LEU A 157 13.31 -4.89 -0.55
N LEU A 158 14.34 -5.44 -1.19
CA LEU A 158 15.30 -4.65 -1.99
C LEU A 158 14.63 -3.99 -3.20
N TYR A 159 13.78 -4.73 -3.94
CA TYR A 159 13.03 -4.16 -5.05
C TYR A 159 12.13 -3.01 -4.60
N SER A 160 11.34 -3.24 -3.55
CA SER A 160 10.41 -2.24 -3.05
C SER A 160 11.11 -1.03 -2.46
N LEU A 161 12.18 -1.23 -1.68
CA LEU A 161 12.97 -0.13 -1.10
C LEU A 161 13.65 0.72 -2.19
N PHE A 162 14.19 0.08 -3.24
CA PHE A 162 14.76 0.82 -4.37
C PHE A 162 13.72 1.74 -5.03
N GLY A 163 12.52 1.21 -5.31
CA GLY A 163 11.42 2.03 -5.85
C GLY A 163 11.02 3.16 -4.91
N GLY A 164 10.87 2.85 -3.61
CA GLY A 164 10.51 3.84 -2.60
C GLY A 164 11.53 4.96 -2.46
N LEU A 165 12.83 4.68 -2.56
CA LEU A 165 13.87 5.72 -2.54
C LEU A 165 13.78 6.65 -3.76
N LEU A 166 13.46 6.12 -4.95
CA LEU A 166 13.22 6.95 -6.14
C LEU A 166 11.98 7.84 -5.95
N MET A 167 10.90 7.28 -5.40
CA MET A 167 9.70 8.05 -5.08
C MET A 167 9.99 9.14 -4.04
N LEU A 168 10.78 8.85 -3.00
CA LEU A 168 11.17 9.84 -2.00
C LEU A 168 11.95 11.00 -2.62
N ALA A 169 12.89 10.71 -3.52
CA ALA A 169 13.62 11.76 -4.23
C ALA A 169 12.66 12.65 -5.04
N SER A 170 11.67 12.07 -5.71
CA SER A 170 10.64 12.81 -6.43
C SER A 170 9.72 13.61 -5.51
N ILE A 171 9.33 13.06 -4.36
CA ILE A 171 8.54 13.76 -3.33
C ILE A 171 9.29 15.01 -2.84
N ILE A 172 10.59 14.89 -2.56
CA ILE A 172 11.42 16.02 -2.16
C ILE A 172 11.48 17.07 -3.30
N GLY A 173 11.61 16.62 -4.55
CA GLY A 173 11.57 17.51 -5.72
C GLY A 173 10.27 18.30 -5.82
N VAL A 174 9.12 17.65 -5.69
CA VAL A 174 7.80 18.30 -5.68
C VAL A 174 7.69 19.30 -4.52
N TYR A 175 8.14 18.92 -3.33
CA TYR A 175 8.16 19.79 -2.15
C TYR A 175 8.99 21.06 -2.36
N VAL A 176 10.15 20.95 -2.98
CA VAL A 176 11.00 22.12 -3.30
C VAL A 176 10.33 23.03 -4.32
N ILE A 177 9.69 22.46 -5.35
CA ILE A 177 8.94 23.24 -6.35
C ILE A 177 7.75 23.94 -5.71
N SER A 178 6.98 23.26 -4.84
CA SER A 178 5.86 23.88 -4.13
C SER A 178 6.34 25.06 -3.27
N GLY A 179 7.48 24.93 -2.61
CA GLY A 179 8.08 26.00 -1.83
C GLY A 179 8.38 27.28 -2.61
N ASN A 180 8.69 27.14 -3.91
CA ASN A 180 8.99 28.27 -4.79
C ASN A 180 7.76 28.92 -5.40
N GLN A 181 6.61 28.22 -5.46
CA GLN A 181 5.40 28.71 -6.16
C GLN A 181 4.25 29.08 -5.20
N ILE A 182 3.91 28.18 -4.27
CA ILE A 182 2.70 28.31 -3.44
C ILE A 182 2.98 28.22 -1.93
N GLY A 183 4.25 28.03 -1.53
CA GLY A 183 4.65 27.64 -0.19
C GLY A 183 4.85 26.15 -0.04
N ALA A 184 5.86 25.75 0.72
CA ALA A 184 6.25 24.35 0.89
C ALA A 184 5.11 23.54 1.53
N THR A 185 4.58 22.53 0.81
CA THR A 185 3.44 21.72 1.24
C THR A 185 3.54 20.29 0.72
N PHE A 186 2.87 19.36 1.40
CA PHE A 186 2.63 17.99 0.95
C PHE A 186 1.15 17.70 0.70
N ASP A 187 0.28 18.70 0.82
CA ASP A 187 -1.14 18.56 0.55
C ASP A 187 -1.39 18.28 -0.94
N LEU A 188 -2.04 17.15 -1.24
CA LEU A 188 -2.23 16.68 -2.61
C LEU A 188 -3.08 17.64 -3.47
N ALA A 189 -4.09 18.28 -2.88
CA ALA A 189 -4.94 19.21 -3.62
C ALA A 189 -4.17 20.47 -4.03
N GLN A 190 -3.27 20.94 -3.17
CA GLN A 190 -2.39 22.07 -3.47
C GLN A 190 -1.31 21.68 -4.48
N LEU A 191 -0.69 20.50 -4.32
CA LEU A 191 0.36 20.03 -5.24
C LEU A 191 -0.16 19.83 -6.67
N ALA A 192 -1.44 19.48 -6.84
CA ALA A 192 -2.06 19.35 -8.16
C ALA A 192 -2.21 20.68 -8.92
N THR A 193 -2.00 21.83 -8.27
CA THR A 193 -2.04 23.16 -8.89
C THR A 193 -0.68 23.68 -9.35
N LEU A 194 0.40 22.93 -9.12
CA LEU A 194 1.77 23.34 -9.47
C LEU A 194 1.96 23.36 -10.99
N GLU A 195 2.63 24.40 -11.47
CA GLU A 195 3.13 24.45 -12.84
C GLU A 195 4.56 23.95 -12.88
N ILE A 196 4.77 22.79 -13.49
CA ILE A 196 6.07 22.13 -13.58
C ILE A 196 6.51 22.08 -15.05
N ASP A 197 7.75 22.46 -15.33
CA ASP A 197 8.28 22.35 -16.69
C ASP A 197 8.36 20.87 -17.14
N ASN A 198 8.10 20.60 -18.42
CA ASN A 198 7.99 19.25 -18.97
C ASN A 198 9.19 18.34 -18.64
N ARG A 199 10.40 18.89 -18.61
CA ARG A 199 11.58 18.08 -18.32
C ARG A 199 11.61 17.63 -16.87
N THR A 200 11.36 18.53 -15.95
CA THR A 200 11.32 18.25 -14.51
C THR A 200 10.14 17.35 -14.19
N GLU A 201 8.98 17.60 -14.78
CA GLU A 201 7.79 16.77 -14.62
C GLU A 201 8.05 15.31 -15.02
N ASN A 202 8.73 15.09 -16.17
CA ASN A 202 9.09 13.76 -16.62
C ASN A 202 10.02 13.01 -15.63
N PHE A 203 11.01 13.69 -15.03
CA PHE A 203 11.89 13.07 -14.06
C PHE A 203 11.15 12.72 -12.76
N LEU A 204 10.32 13.62 -12.26
CA LEU A 204 9.53 13.39 -11.05
C LEU A 204 8.52 12.25 -11.27
N PHE A 205 7.83 12.27 -12.41
CA PHE A 205 6.92 11.19 -12.83
C PHE A 205 7.62 9.83 -12.83
N LEU A 206 8.80 9.74 -13.44
CA LEU A 206 9.53 8.47 -13.52
C LEU A 206 9.86 7.90 -12.14
N GLY A 207 10.22 8.73 -11.16
CA GLY A 207 10.47 8.26 -9.80
C GLY A 207 9.22 7.67 -9.13
N PHE A 208 8.05 8.32 -9.28
CA PHE A 208 6.77 7.78 -8.82
C PHE A 208 6.39 6.53 -9.60
N PHE A 209 6.45 6.60 -10.93
CA PHE A 209 6.04 5.50 -11.80
C PHE A 209 6.84 4.22 -11.56
N ILE A 210 8.17 4.31 -11.43
CA ILE A 210 9.03 3.14 -11.16
C ILE A 210 8.67 2.51 -9.80
N ALA A 211 8.45 3.32 -8.77
CA ALA A 211 8.04 2.80 -7.47
C ALA A 211 6.72 2.03 -7.54
N PHE A 212 5.74 2.59 -8.23
CA PHE A 212 4.44 1.95 -8.41
C PHE A 212 4.50 0.75 -9.37
N ALA A 213 5.33 0.81 -10.42
CA ALA A 213 5.56 -0.29 -11.35
C ALA A 213 6.25 -1.50 -10.68
N ILE A 214 7.11 -1.26 -9.69
CA ILE A 214 7.66 -2.32 -8.85
C ILE A 214 6.56 -2.92 -7.98
N LYS A 215 5.71 -2.10 -7.38
CA LYS A 215 4.65 -2.53 -6.46
C LYS A 215 3.52 -3.26 -7.18
N ALA A 216 3.06 -2.72 -8.32
CA ALA A 216 2.05 -3.31 -9.22
C ALA A 216 2.68 -4.22 -10.30
N PRO A 217 3.62 -5.03 -9.97
CA PRO A 217 4.65 -5.81 -10.66
C PRO A 217 4.60 -5.75 -12.19
N LEU A 218 4.79 -4.56 -12.77
CA LEU A 218 4.86 -4.38 -14.22
C LEU A 218 6.18 -4.93 -14.77
N TRP A 219 6.17 -5.41 -15.99
CA TRP A 219 7.40 -5.76 -16.68
C TRP A 219 8.29 -4.50 -16.86
N PRO A 220 9.61 -4.54 -16.60
CA PRO A 220 10.46 -5.66 -16.21
C PRO A 220 10.61 -5.86 -14.68
N PHE A 221 9.86 -5.13 -13.84
CA PHE A 221 10.04 -5.08 -12.39
C PHE A 221 9.30 -6.20 -11.62
N HIS A 222 8.64 -7.14 -12.31
CA HIS A 222 7.75 -8.16 -11.73
C HIS A 222 8.47 -9.35 -11.07
N THR A 223 9.77 -9.53 -11.29
CA THR A 223 10.49 -10.78 -10.95
C THR A 223 10.54 -11.12 -9.45
N TRP A 224 10.25 -10.18 -8.57
CA TRP A 224 10.16 -10.43 -7.13
C TRP A 224 8.87 -11.13 -6.73
N LEU A 225 7.76 -10.89 -7.46
CA LEU A 225 6.42 -11.37 -7.09
C LEU A 225 6.26 -12.89 -7.14
N PRO A 226 6.68 -13.61 -8.20
CA PRO A 226 6.58 -15.07 -8.24
C PRO A 226 7.37 -15.73 -7.10
N ASP A 227 8.55 -15.22 -6.78
CA ASP A 227 9.40 -15.76 -5.71
C ASP A 227 8.75 -15.50 -4.33
N ALA A 228 8.24 -14.28 -4.11
CA ALA A 228 7.57 -13.91 -2.87
C ALA A 228 6.26 -14.70 -2.67
N ALA A 229 5.42 -14.79 -3.70
CA ALA A 229 4.15 -15.51 -3.64
C ALA A 229 4.35 -17.02 -3.44
N LYS A 230 5.36 -17.64 -4.08
CA LYS A 230 5.69 -19.05 -3.90
C LYS A 230 6.22 -19.35 -2.50
N ALA A 231 6.98 -18.42 -1.93
CA ALA A 231 7.59 -18.59 -0.60
C ALA A 231 6.61 -18.27 0.53
N ALA A 232 5.69 -17.35 0.33
CA ALA A 232 4.72 -16.90 1.35
C ALA A 232 3.73 -18.02 1.71
N THR A 233 3.09 -17.91 2.89
CA THR A 233 1.94 -18.74 3.22
C THR A 233 0.76 -18.36 2.32
N PRO A 234 -0.20 -19.26 2.05
CA PRO A 234 -1.38 -18.97 1.21
C PRO A 234 -2.10 -17.67 1.60
N GLY A 235 -2.34 -17.44 2.88
CA GLY A 235 -2.97 -16.22 3.36
C GLY A 235 -2.12 -14.97 3.13
N THR A 236 -0.81 -15.04 3.36
CA THR A 236 0.10 -13.93 3.05
C THR A 236 0.14 -13.65 1.54
N SER A 237 0.10 -14.70 0.70
CA SER A 237 0.04 -14.55 -0.76
C SER A 237 -1.25 -13.85 -1.21
N VAL A 238 -2.39 -14.16 -0.58
CA VAL A 238 -3.66 -13.49 -0.87
C VAL A 238 -3.60 -12.00 -0.52
N LEU A 239 -3.00 -11.61 0.60
CA LEU A 239 -2.82 -10.20 0.97
C LEU A 239 -1.87 -9.49 0.01
N LEU A 240 -0.80 -10.17 -0.40
CA LEU A 240 0.19 -9.65 -1.34
C LEU A 240 -0.43 -9.34 -2.71
N LEU A 241 -1.18 -10.29 -3.27
CA LEU A 241 -1.79 -10.20 -4.60
C LEU A 241 -3.13 -9.44 -4.60
N GLY A 242 -3.91 -9.56 -3.53
CA GLY A 242 -5.25 -8.98 -3.44
C GLY A 242 -5.27 -7.50 -3.11
N VAL A 243 -4.34 -7.02 -2.30
CA VAL A 243 -4.35 -5.63 -1.81
C VAL A 243 -3.06 -4.90 -2.12
N LEU A 244 -1.89 -5.49 -1.82
CA LEU A 244 -0.62 -4.78 -1.95
C LEU A 244 -0.31 -4.38 -3.38
N ASP A 245 -0.61 -5.24 -4.34
CA ASP A 245 -0.56 -4.97 -5.77
C ASP A 245 -1.43 -3.76 -6.16
N LYS A 246 -2.64 -3.65 -5.57
CA LYS A 246 -3.56 -2.52 -5.83
C LYS A 246 -3.05 -1.18 -5.31
N VAL A 247 -2.18 -1.16 -4.31
CA VAL A 247 -1.52 0.07 -3.84
C VAL A 247 -0.67 0.69 -4.95
N GLY A 248 0.04 -0.12 -5.75
CA GLY A 248 0.80 0.39 -6.90
C GLY A 248 -0.11 1.01 -7.96
N THR A 249 -1.17 0.30 -8.34
CA THR A 249 -2.16 0.82 -9.31
C THR A 249 -2.88 2.07 -8.79
N TYR A 250 -3.26 2.08 -7.51
CA TYR A 250 -3.84 3.27 -6.86
C TYR A 250 -2.88 4.46 -6.91
N GLY A 251 -1.60 4.23 -6.60
CA GLY A 251 -0.57 5.26 -6.67
C GLY A 251 -0.38 5.83 -8.07
N MET A 252 -0.44 5.00 -9.12
CA MET A 252 -0.40 5.48 -10.51
C MET A 252 -1.58 6.40 -10.82
N ILE A 253 -2.79 6.04 -10.42
CA ILE A 253 -3.99 6.86 -10.66
C ILE A 253 -3.91 8.15 -9.84
N ARG A 254 -3.58 8.05 -8.56
CA ARG A 254 -3.63 9.16 -7.60
C ARG A 254 -2.51 10.17 -7.77
N PHE A 255 -1.31 9.73 -8.12
CA PHE A 255 -0.14 10.59 -8.19
C PHE A 255 0.35 10.79 -9.62
N CYS A 256 0.57 9.72 -10.38
CA CYS A 256 1.12 9.88 -11.73
C CYS A 256 0.18 10.67 -12.64
N ILE A 257 -1.12 10.36 -12.64
CA ILE A 257 -2.09 11.03 -13.51
C ILE A 257 -2.46 12.42 -12.99
N GLN A 258 -2.62 12.58 -11.68
CA GLN A 258 -3.12 13.85 -11.11
C GLN A 258 -2.02 14.89 -10.93
N LEU A 259 -0.80 14.50 -10.51
CA LEU A 259 0.29 15.45 -10.29
C LEU A 259 1.12 15.71 -11.54
N PHE A 260 1.14 14.77 -12.50
CA PHE A 260 2.02 14.82 -13.69
C PHE A 260 1.23 14.51 -14.97
N PRO A 261 0.24 15.35 -15.35
CA PRO A 261 -0.65 15.06 -16.47
C PRO A 261 0.06 15.05 -17.83
N ASP A 262 1.06 15.88 -18.06
CA ASP A 262 1.76 15.95 -19.34
C ASP A 262 2.80 14.85 -19.49
N ALA A 263 3.52 14.53 -18.41
CA ALA A 263 4.38 13.35 -18.36
C ALA A 263 3.57 12.06 -18.56
N SER A 264 2.40 11.94 -17.93
CA SER A 264 1.50 10.78 -18.10
C SER A 264 1.11 10.58 -19.57
N LYS A 265 0.77 11.65 -20.31
CA LYS A 265 0.48 11.59 -21.74
C LYS A 265 1.72 11.17 -22.54
N THR A 266 2.88 11.72 -22.22
CA THR A 266 4.15 11.43 -22.89
C THR A 266 4.53 9.95 -22.75
N PHE A 267 4.35 9.37 -21.56
CA PHE A 267 4.71 7.98 -21.28
C PHE A 267 3.59 6.97 -21.53
N THR A 268 2.36 7.40 -21.85
CA THR A 268 1.22 6.50 -22.14
C THR A 268 1.56 5.40 -23.17
N PRO A 269 2.21 5.67 -24.33
CA PRO A 269 2.52 4.59 -25.28
C PRO A 269 3.44 3.53 -24.69
N LEU A 270 4.44 3.93 -23.89
CA LEU A 270 5.35 3.02 -23.21
C LEU A 270 4.61 2.18 -22.16
N ILE A 271 3.76 2.81 -21.37
CA ILE A 271 2.97 2.15 -20.31
C ILE A 271 2.02 1.12 -20.94
N CYS A 272 1.33 1.49 -22.02
CA CYS A 272 0.47 0.56 -22.75
C CYS A 272 1.24 -0.66 -23.27
N LEU A 273 2.44 -0.48 -23.81
CA LEU A 273 3.29 -1.59 -24.26
C LEU A 273 3.70 -2.50 -23.11
N LEU A 274 4.04 -1.94 -21.93
CA LEU A 274 4.42 -2.72 -20.76
C LEU A 274 3.24 -3.54 -20.20
N TYR A 275 2.01 -3.04 -20.35
CA TYR A 275 0.80 -3.70 -19.89
C TYR A 275 0.26 -4.74 -20.89
N THR A 276 0.42 -4.50 -22.18
CA THR A 276 -0.10 -5.37 -23.27
C THR A 276 0.91 -6.40 -23.76
N SER A 277 2.07 -6.52 -23.14
CA SER A 277 3.05 -7.56 -23.43
C SER A 277 2.40 -8.94 -23.21
N PRO A 278 2.38 -9.83 -24.25
CA PRO A 278 1.70 -11.11 -24.14
C PRO A 278 2.28 -11.95 -23.00
N SER A 279 1.40 -12.47 -22.17
CA SER A 279 1.78 -13.44 -21.15
C SER A 279 2.35 -14.70 -21.86
N PRO A 280 3.32 -15.43 -21.27
CA PRO A 280 3.77 -16.71 -21.80
C PRO A 280 2.64 -17.70 -22.07
N ARG A 281 1.50 -17.58 -21.38
CA ARG A 281 0.29 -18.39 -21.63
C ARG A 281 -0.43 -18.03 -22.93
N ASP A 282 -0.40 -16.74 -23.33
CA ASP A 282 -1.04 -16.30 -24.57
C ASP A 282 -0.28 -16.79 -25.80
N VAL A 283 1.01 -17.15 -25.65
CA VAL A 283 1.86 -17.69 -26.70
C VAL A 283 1.71 -19.21 -26.83
N GLU A 284 1.32 -19.91 -25.76
CA GLU A 284 1.10 -21.37 -25.79
C GLU A 284 -0.27 -21.77 -26.36
N GLU A 285 -1.24 -20.84 -26.42
CA GLU A 285 -2.58 -21.08 -26.95
C GLU A 285 -2.76 -20.63 -28.40
N SER A 286 -1.73 -20.09 -29.05
CA SER A 286 -1.71 -19.67 -30.46
C SER A 286 -0.90 -20.66 -31.29
#